data_8d6e52cc5147bc2f2431ac12d35ea9e0
#
_entry.id   8d6e52cc5147bc2f2431ac12d35ea9e0
#
_cell.length_a   1.000
_cell.length_b   1.000
_cell.length_c   1.000
_cell.angle_alpha   90.00
_cell.angle_beta   90.00
_cell.angle_gamma   90.00
#
_symmetry.space_group_name_H-M   'P 1'
#
loop_
_entity.id
_entity.type
_entity.pdbx_description
1 polymer ?
#
loop_
_entity_poly.entity_id
_entity_poly.type
_entity_poly.pdbx_seq_one_letter_code
_entity_poly.pdbx_strand_id
1 'polypeptide(L)'
;VSREGVTPQSEDFSAWYNEVVVQAQLVDRGPVRGTMVIRPYGFRMWELLQADLDRRIKDAGHDNACFPMFIPESYLKREAEHVEGFSPELAVVTHAGGKDLEEPLVVRPTSETVIGEYMAKWIDSHRDLPLLLNQWANVVRWEMRPRMFLRTTEFLWQEGHTAHIDEDDAMRETMWALDAYAAVARDLAAMPVVPGEKTPGERFAGAVRTYTIEGMMRDGRALQAGTSHYLGTNFAKAFEIQYQDEAGKLTHAHTTSWGMSTRMIGGVIMTHGDDKGLVLPPRLAPYQVVIVPIGRKEQGEQAAAEARKLGAAIKAMGIRVHVDDNRPQLSPGFKFNEWEMRGVPVRIELGMRDIENGVATVVRRLPEVGSGGVMHGAGQGKEQIPLAKVPEVLPGMLADFQAFLLARAERFRDDNTAVVDGWDAFAAQVATGWARAFHCGETECEDAIKADTAATPRVIPADAPEETGACVKCGRPSAYGKRVIFGRAY
;
A
#
# COMPACT_ATOMS: atom_id res chain seq x y z
N VAL A 1 -3.36 20.29 -21.96
CA VAL A 1 -4.10 19.21 -21.31
C VAL A 1 -5.57 19.56 -21.41
N SER A 2 -6.35 18.81 -22.21
CA SER A 2 -7.80 18.95 -22.32
C SER A 2 -8.41 18.68 -20.94
N ARG A 3 -9.36 19.51 -20.52
CA ARG A 3 -10.03 19.42 -19.22
C ARG A 3 -11.28 18.54 -19.33
N GLU A 4 -11.13 17.38 -19.91
CA GLU A 4 -12.14 16.35 -19.80
C GLU A 4 -11.96 15.68 -18.43
N GLY A 5 -13.07 15.39 -17.73
CA GLY A 5 -13.05 14.63 -16.47
C GLY A 5 -12.38 13.27 -16.65
N VAL A 6 -12.24 12.51 -15.59
CA VAL A 6 -11.80 11.11 -15.68
C VAL A 6 -12.93 10.24 -16.22
N THR A 7 -12.58 9.15 -16.91
CA THR A 7 -13.54 8.10 -17.29
C THR A 7 -14.29 7.61 -16.05
N PRO A 8 -15.63 7.50 -16.07
CA PRO A 8 -16.38 6.98 -14.93
C PRO A 8 -15.93 5.58 -14.53
N GLN A 9 -15.86 5.30 -13.23
CA GLN A 9 -15.47 3.99 -12.70
C GLN A 9 -16.38 2.86 -13.19
N SER A 10 -17.66 3.16 -13.36
CA SER A 10 -18.66 2.22 -13.86
C SER A 10 -18.49 1.87 -15.34
N GLU A 11 -17.85 2.72 -16.12
CA GLU A 11 -17.57 2.50 -17.53
C GLU A 11 -16.27 1.70 -17.73
N ASP A 12 -15.14 2.19 -17.16
CA ASP A 12 -13.87 1.51 -17.19
C ASP A 12 -13.02 1.90 -15.97
N PHE A 13 -13.02 1.05 -14.96
CA PHE A 13 -12.24 1.25 -13.72
C PHE A 13 -10.71 1.34 -13.97
N SER A 14 -10.22 0.63 -14.99
CA SER A 14 -8.80 0.65 -15.37
C SER A 14 -8.41 1.96 -16.04
N ALA A 15 -9.24 2.47 -16.95
CA ALA A 15 -9.03 3.77 -17.58
C ALA A 15 -9.11 4.89 -16.52
N TRP A 16 -10.15 4.89 -15.69
CA TRP A 16 -10.29 5.80 -14.57
C TRP A 16 -9.02 5.87 -13.71
N TYR A 17 -8.49 4.70 -13.29
CA TYR A 17 -7.29 4.64 -12.46
C TYR A 17 -6.08 5.29 -13.12
N ASN A 18 -5.83 4.97 -14.40
CA ASN A 18 -4.69 5.51 -15.14
C ASN A 18 -4.80 7.01 -15.37
N GLU A 19 -6.02 7.53 -15.52
CA GLU A 19 -6.28 8.95 -15.71
C GLU A 19 -6.17 9.73 -14.39
N VAL A 20 -6.77 9.22 -13.32
CA VAL A 20 -6.81 9.92 -12.04
C VAL A 20 -5.41 10.11 -11.44
N VAL A 21 -4.52 9.13 -11.55
CA VAL A 21 -3.15 9.24 -11.00
C VAL A 21 -2.33 10.33 -11.71
N VAL A 22 -2.59 10.56 -12.99
CA VAL A 22 -1.93 11.61 -13.79
C VAL A 22 -2.60 12.98 -13.57
N GLN A 23 -3.94 13.04 -13.62
CA GLN A 23 -4.68 14.29 -13.47
C GLN A 23 -4.57 14.86 -12.05
N ALA A 24 -4.52 14.01 -11.04
CA ALA A 24 -4.24 14.42 -9.66
C ALA A 24 -2.76 14.79 -9.42
N GLN A 25 -1.92 14.71 -10.44
CA GLN A 25 -0.50 15.05 -10.39
C GLN A 25 0.31 14.20 -9.41
N LEU A 26 -0.02 12.91 -9.29
CA LEU A 26 0.74 11.98 -8.47
C LEU A 26 1.97 11.45 -9.19
N VAL A 27 1.82 11.15 -10.49
CA VAL A 27 2.86 10.53 -11.30
C VAL A 27 2.82 11.04 -12.75
N ASP A 28 3.96 10.88 -13.43
CA ASP A 28 4.10 10.90 -14.88
C ASP A 28 4.79 9.61 -15.36
N ARG A 29 4.65 9.30 -16.64
CA ARG A 29 5.35 8.16 -17.24
C ARG A 29 6.86 8.42 -17.25
N GLY A 30 7.64 7.44 -16.82
CA GLY A 30 9.09 7.50 -16.91
C GLY A 30 9.61 7.31 -18.35
N PRO A 31 10.90 7.61 -18.58
CA PRO A 31 11.51 7.49 -19.90
C PRO A 31 11.71 6.03 -20.35
N VAL A 32 11.81 5.10 -19.42
CA VAL A 32 11.88 3.66 -19.70
C VAL A 32 10.49 3.04 -19.50
N ARG A 33 10.10 2.15 -20.41
CA ARG A 33 8.82 1.46 -20.32
C ARG A 33 8.64 0.78 -18.95
N GLY A 34 7.53 1.03 -18.31
CA GLY A 34 7.20 0.44 -17.01
C GLY A 34 7.75 1.24 -15.82
N THR A 35 8.55 2.28 -16.05
CA THR A 35 8.96 3.20 -14.99
C THR A 35 7.99 4.37 -14.83
N MET A 36 8.00 5.01 -13.66
CA MET A 36 7.20 6.20 -13.36
C MET A 36 8.06 7.28 -12.69
N VAL A 37 7.71 8.53 -12.96
CA VAL A 37 8.20 9.67 -12.18
C VAL A 37 7.15 9.98 -11.13
N ILE A 38 7.45 9.75 -9.87
CA ILE A 38 6.55 10.13 -8.77
C ILE A 38 6.70 11.64 -8.55
N ARG A 39 5.63 12.39 -8.79
CA ARG A 39 5.62 13.85 -8.64
C ARG A 39 5.60 14.24 -7.16
N PRO A 40 5.95 15.51 -6.82
CA PRO A 40 6.05 15.92 -5.42
C PRO A 40 4.81 15.65 -4.57
N TYR A 41 3.59 15.76 -5.13
CA TYR A 41 2.36 15.49 -4.40
C TYR A 41 2.21 13.97 -4.08
N GLY A 42 2.49 13.11 -5.07
CA GLY A 42 2.50 11.66 -4.87
C GLY A 42 3.64 11.19 -3.96
N PHE A 43 4.83 11.81 -4.10
CA PHE A 43 5.98 11.46 -3.28
C PHE A 43 5.75 11.81 -1.80
N ARG A 44 5.05 12.91 -1.53
CA ARG A 44 4.69 13.28 -0.16
C ARG A 44 3.74 12.27 0.51
N MET A 45 2.88 11.58 -0.26
CA MET A 45 2.10 10.46 0.29
C MET A 45 3.02 9.31 0.69
N TRP A 46 4.04 9.02 -0.12
CA TRP A 46 5.05 8.02 0.21
C TRP A 46 5.85 8.38 1.47
N GLU A 47 6.30 9.62 1.59
CA GLU A 47 7.01 10.11 2.78
C GLU A 47 6.18 9.96 4.07
N LEU A 48 4.87 10.23 4.00
CA LEU A 48 3.96 10.06 5.14
C LEU A 48 3.78 8.57 5.52
N LEU A 49 3.69 7.70 4.53
CA LEU A 49 3.64 6.25 4.74
C LEU A 49 4.96 5.75 5.32
N GLN A 50 6.07 6.17 4.74
CA GLN A 50 7.41 5.84 5.20
C GLN A 50 7.61 6.28 6.66
N ALA A 51 7.24 7.51 7.00
CA ALA A 51 7.42 8.04 8.36
C ALA A 51 6.63 7.26 9.42
N ASP A 52 5.38 6.85 9.13
CA ASP A 52 4.58 6.07 10.10
C ASP A 52 5.13 4.64 10.25
N LEU A 53 5.45 3.98 9.14
CA LEU A 53 5.98 2.62 9.16
C LEU A 53 7.40 2.58 9.76
N ASP A 54 8.29 3.50 9.39
CA ASP A 54 9.66 3.59 9.91
C ASP A 54 9.68 3.79 11.43
N ARG A 55 8.77 4.62 11.94
CA ARG A 55 8.58 4.79 13.38
C ARG A 55 8.21 3.47 14.06
N ARG A 56 7.22 2.73 13.52
CA ARG A 56 6.80 1.42 14.06
C ARG A 56 7.95 0.40 14.05
N ILE A 57 8.71 0.37 12.97
CA ILE A 57 9.87 -0.50 12.79
C ILE A 57 10.94 -0.19 13.85
N LYS A 58 11.28 1.08 14.03
CA LYS A 58 12.27 1.51 15.04
C LYS A 58 11.78 1.31 16.47
N ASP A 59 10.52 1.58 16.74
CA ASP A 59 9.89 1.35 18.06
C ASP A 59 9.96 -0.14 18.46
N ALA A 60 10.02 -1.06 17.49
CA ALA A 60 10.19 -2.50 17.70
C ALA A 60 11.67 -2.96 17.76
N GLY A 61 12.62 -2.03 17.67
CA GLY A 61 14.04 -2.32 17.85
C GLY A 61 14.83 -2.61 16.57
N HIS A 62 14.27 -2.36 15.39
CA HIS A 62 14.98 -2.56 14.12
C HIS A 62 15.86 -1.36 13.77
N ASP A 63 16.98 -1.66 13.11
CA ASP A 63 17.90 -0.66 12.57
C ASP A 63 17.79 -0.57 11.04
N ASN A 64 17.82 0.66 10.51
CA ASN A 64 17.90 0.90 9.08
C ASN A 64 19.34 0.65 8.59
N ALA A 65 19.46 -0.17 7.55
CA ALA A 65 20.70 -0.40 6.82
C ALA A 65 20.56 -0.01 5.33
N CYS A 66 21.66 0.09 4.62
CA CYS A 66 21.68 0.37 3.19
C CYS A 66 22.62 -0.60 2.49
N PHE A 67 22.08 -1.42 1.59
CA PHE A 67 22.85 -2.39 0.82
C PHE A 67 22.96 -1.95 -0.65
N PRO A 68 24.03 -2.41 -1.34
CA PRO A 68 24.24 -2.07 -2.75
C PRO A 68 23.09 -2.48 -3.64
N MET A 69 22.82 -1.67 -4.67
CA MET A 69 21.81 -1.96 -5.68
C MET A 69 22.22 -3.09 -6.64
N PHE A 70 23.51 -3.20 -6.94
CA PHE A 70 24.05 -4.23 -7.81
C PHE A 70 24.44 -5.48 -7.02
N ILE A 71 23.96 -6.62 -7.47
CA ILE A 71 24.21 -7.93 -6.87
C ILE A 71 24.96 -8.78 -7.90
N PRO A 72 26.12 -9.41 -7.57
CA PRO A 72 26.75 -10.38 -8.44
C PRO A 72 25.78 -11.51 -8.83
N GLU A 73 25.72 -11.89 -10.10
CA GLU A 73 24.80 -12.94 -10.56
C GLU A 73 25.03 -14.26 -9.80
N SER A 74 26.27 -14.54 -9.40
CA SER A 74 26.63 -15.70 -8.59
C SER A 74 25.91 -15.80 -7.25
N TYR A 75 25.56 -14.66 -6.62
CA TYR A 75 24.82 -14.66 -5.35
C TYR A 75 23.39 -15.18 -5.53
N LEU A 76 22.73 -14.78 -6.61
CA LEU A 76 21.38 -15.27 -6.92
C LEU A 76 21.35 -16.78 -7.19
N LYS A 77 22.41 -17.33 -7.78
CA LYS A 77 22.51 -18.76 -8.12
C LYS A 77 22.71 -19.67 -6.90
N ARG A 78 22.98 -19.14 -5.71
CA ARG A 78 23.14 -19.96 -4.49
C ARG A 78 21.84 -20.52 -3.95
N GLU A 79 20.72 -19.85 -4.19
CA GLU A 79 19.40 -20.29 -3.78
C GLU A 79 18.53 -20.51 -5.02
N ALA A 80 18.38 -21.79 -5.43
CA ALA A 80 17.80 -22.16 -6.73
C ALA A 80 16.31 -21.82 -6.85
N GLU A 81 15.51 -22.04 -5.81
CA GLU A 81 14.07 -21.74 -5.81
C GLU A 81 13.82 -20.23 -5.93
N HIS A 82 14.65 -19.43 -5.25
CA HIS A 82 14.58 -17.97 -5.34
C HIS A 82 14.90 -17.46 -6.74
N VAL A 83 15.94 -18.04 -7.38
CA VAL A 83 16.32 -17.72 -8.74
C VAL A 83 15.22 -18.04 -9.74
N GLU A 84 14.59 -19.20 -9.65
CA GLU A 84 13.49 -19.60 -10.54
C GLU A 84 12.30 -18.61 -10.43
N GLY A 85 11.97 -18.15 -9.23
CA GLY A 85 10.89 -17.20 -8.99
C GLY A 85 11.13 -15.82 -9.63
N PHE A 86 12.39 -15.36 -9.72
CA PHE A 86 12.72 -14.01 -10.22
C PHE A 86 13.37 -13.98 -11.61
N SER A 87 13.85 -15.11 -12.12
CA SER A 87 14.63 -15.17 -13.37
C SER A 87 14.00 -14.42 -14.56
N PRO A 88 12.68 -14.47 -14.79
CA PRO A 88 12.06 -13.77 -15.93
C PRO A 88 12.05 -12.24 -15.79
N GLU A 89 12.24 -11.71 -14.58
CA GLU A 89 12.08 -10.30 -14.25
C GLU A 89 13.40 -9.58 -13.95
N LEU A 90 14.55 -10.23 -14.19
CA LEU A 90 15.85 -9.66 -13.85
C LEU A 90 16.29 -8.61 -14.88
N ALA A 91 16.80 -7.48 -14.38
CA ALA A 91 17.59 -6.52 -15.16
C ALA A 91 19.07 -6.79 -14.93
N VAL A 92 19.78 -7.17 -15.99
CA VAL A 92 21.19 -7.62 -15.94
C VAL A 92 22.09 -6.58 -16.57
N VAL A 93 23.17 -6.22 -15.87
CA VAL A 93 24.22 -5.31 -16.34
C VAL A 93 25.43 -6.15 -16.74
N THR A 94 25.79 -6.11 -18.03
CA THR A 94 26.92 -6.83 -18.62
C THR A 94 28.07 -5.91 -18.98
N HIS A 95 27.88 -4.60 -19.02
CA HIS A 95 28.87 -3.62 -19.44
C HIS A 95 28.89 -2.42 -18.46
N ALA A 96 30.04 -2.08 -17.92
CA ALA A 96 30.24 -0.92 -17.06
C ALA A 96 31.69 -0.45 -17.10
N GLY A 97 31.94 0.84 -16.80
CA GLY A 97 33.27 1.41 -16.80
C GLY A 97 33.96 1.37 -18.20
N GLY A 98 33.17 1.35 -19.28
CA GLY A 98 33.66 1.33 -20.64
C GLY A 98 34.13 -0.04 -21.17
N LYS A 99 33.82 -1.13 -20.45
CA LYS A 99 34.20 -2.52 -20.84
C LYS A 99 33.14 -3.53 -20.41
N ASP A 100 33.16 -4.69 -20.98
CA ASP A 100 32.35 -5.82 -20.53
C ASP A 100 32.82 -6.29 -19.14
N LEU A 101 31.87 -6.68 -18.32
CA LEU A 101 32.12 -7.20 -16.97
C LEU A 101 32.51 -8.69 -17.06
N GLU A 102 33.46 -9.12 -16.25
CA GLU A 102 33.86 -10.53 -16.12
C GLU A 102 32.72 -11.38 -15.56
N GLU A 103 31.92 -10.79 -14.62
CA GLU A 103 30.71 -11.37 -14.07
C GLU A 103 29.56 -10.38 -14.27
N PRO A 104 28.39 -10.83 -14.79
CA PRO A 104 27.21 -9.99 -14.87
C PRO A 104 26.72 -9.56 -13.49
N LEU A 105 26.20 -8.34 -13.40
CA LEU A 105 25.55 -7.82 -12.21
C LEU A 105 24.05 -7.75 -12.42
N VAL A 106 23.29 -8.06 -11.39
CA VAL A 106 21.84 -7.94 -11.39
C VAL A 106 21.45 -6.69 -10.60
N VAL A 107 20.55 -5.88 -11.18
CA VAL A 107 19.89 -4.84 -10.40
C VAL A 107 18.91 -5.52 -9.47
N ARG A 108 19.05 -5.36 -8.16
CA ARG A 108 18.31 -6.11 -7.14
C ARG A 108 16.80 -6.14 -7.39
N PRO A 109 16.20 -7.35 -7.52
CA PRO A 109 14.74 -7.52 -7.54
C PRO A 109 14.16 -7.59 -6.13
N THR A 110 15.00 -7.95 -5.18
CA THR A 110 14.83 -8.07 -3.72
C THR A 110 16.22 -8.27 -3.11
N SER A 111 16.39 -8.21 -1.80
CA SER A 111 17.73 -8.13 -1.20
C SER A 111 18.11 -9.31 -0.31
N GLU A 112 17.31 -10.39 -0.23
CA GLU A 112 17.60 -11.57 0.61
C GLU A 112 19.01 -12.10 0.40
N THR A 113 19.46 -12.19 -0.86
CA THR A 113 20.76 -12.77 -1.21
C THR A 113 21.94 -11.91 -0.77
N VAL A 114 21.90 -10.59 -1.06
CA VAL A 114 22.99 -9.69 -0.64
C VAL A 114 22.98 -9.50 0.88
N ILE A 115 21.82 -9.41 1.50
CA ILE A 115 21.74 -9.26 2.96
C ILE A 115 22.17 -10.54 3.66
N GLY A 116 21.78 -11.72 3.15
CA GLY A 116 22.21 -13.02 3.67
C GLY A 116 23.75 -13.18 3.69
N GLU A 117 24.42 -12.75 2.64
CA GLU A 117 25.89 -12.75 2.56
C GLU A 117 26.54 -11.90 3.68
N TYR A 118 25.92 -10.76 4.04
CA TYR A 118 26.44 -9.91 5.09
C TYR A 118 25.98 -10.35 6.49
N MET A 119 24.80 -10.92 6.63
CA MET A 119 24.39 -11.56 7.89
C MET A 119 25.38 -12.66 8.29
N ALA A 120 25.82 -13.47 7.34
CA ALA A 120 26.83 -14.51 7.58
C ALA A 120 28.18 -13.96 8.09
N LYS A 121 28.49 -12.69 7.77
CA LYS A 121 29.73 -12.03 8.24
C LYS A 121 29.57 -11.32 9.59
N TRP A 122 28.34 -10.98 9.96
CA TRP A 122 28.06 -10.19 11.16
C TRP A 122 27.58 -11.03 12.34
N ILE A 123 27.14 -12.27 12.08
CA ILE A 123 26.62 -13.18 13.10
C ILE A 123 27.67 -14.25 13.39
N ASP A 124 28.24 -14.24 14.59
CA ASP A 124 29.20 -15.24 15.07
C ASP A 124 28.62 -16.10 16.19
N SER A 125 27.79 -15.52 17.06
CA SER A 125 27.29 -16.17 18.27
C SER A 125 25.80 -15.87 18.51
N HIS A 126 25.17 -16.64 19.42
CA HIS A 126 23.79 -16.40 19.86
C HIS A 126 23.58 -14.98 20.43
N ARG A 127 24.63 -14.26 20.82
CA ARG A 127 24.55 -12.89 21.36
C ARG A 127 24.34 -11.84 20.28
N ASP A 128 24.60 -12.19 19.01
CA ASP A 128 24.38 -11.33 17.86
C ASP A 128 22.94 -11.43 17.33
N LEU A 129 22.11 -12.28 17.96
CA LEU A 129 20.73 -12.53 17.61
C LEU A 129 19.76 -12.04 18.70
N PRO A 130 18.56 -11.54 18.30
CA PRO A 130 18.12 -11.38 16.91
C PRO A 130 18.84 -10.22 16.22
N LEU A 131 19.18 -10.40 14.94
CA LEU A 131 19.63 -9.31 14.08
C LEU A 131 18.42 -8.78 13.29
N LEU A 132 18.03 -7.53 13.57
CA LEU A 132 16.79 -6.92 13.06
C LEU A 132 17.13 -5.76 12.11
N LEU A 133 17.08 -6.02 10.80
CA LEU A 133 17.45 -5.04 9.77
C LEU A 133 16.24 -4.61 8.96
N ASN A 134 16.23 -3.33 8.63
CA ASN A 134 15.28 -2.72 7.69
C ASN A 134 16.03 -1.94 6.61
N GLN A 135 15.50 -1.90 5.40
CA GLN A 135 16.01 -1.08 4.30
C GLN A 135 14.87 -0.36 3.58
N TRP A 136 15.05 0.94 3.38
CA TRP A 136 14.27 1.75 2.44
C TRP A 136 15.05 1.84 1.13
N ALA A 137 14.46 1.31 0.05
CA ALA A 137 15.17 1.15 -1.20
C ALA A 137 14.25 1.20 -2.42
N ASN A 138 14.84 1.20 -3.60
CA ASN A 138 14.20 0.83 -4.85
C ASN A 138 14.65 -0.58 -5.27
N VAL A 139 13.79 -1.25 -6.01
CA VAL A 139 14.07 -2.53 -6.65
C VAL A 139 13.57 -2.53 -8.09
N VAL A 140 14.11 -3.41 -8.91
CA VAL A 140 13.75 -3.53 -10.33
C VAL A 140 13.27 -4.95 -10.60
N ARG A 141 12.01 -5.05 -11.07
CA ARG A 141 11.39 -6.27 -11.59
C ARG A 141 10.83 -5.96 -12.97
N TRP A 142 11.36 -6.57 -14.02
CA TRP A 142 11.03 -6.22 -15.40
C TRP A 142 9.59 -6.59 -15.73
N GLU A 143 8.70 -5.61 -15.66
CA GLU A 143 7.26 -5.82 -15.79
C GLU A 143 6.78 -5.64 -17.23
N MET A 144 6.09 -6.64 -17.75
CA MET A 144 5.57 -6.63 -19.12
C MET A 144 4.25 -5.85 -19.26
N ARG A 145 3.45 -5.77 -18.20
CA ARG A 145 2.15 -5.09 -18.16
C ARG A 145 2.11 -4.05 -17.05
N PRO A 146 2.87 -2.95 -17.17
CA PRO A 146 3.02 -1.99 -16.09
C PRO A 146 1.73 -1.23 -15.82
N ARG A 147 1.49 -0.95 -14.54
CA ARG A 147 0.42 -0.08 -14.04
C ARG A 147 0.97 0.76 -12.89
N MET A 148 0.90 2.08 -13.01
CA MET A 148 1.50 3.03 -12.07
C MET A 148 1.13 2.70 -10.62
N PHE A 149 2.09 2.74 -9.70
CA PHE A 149 2.04 2.32 -8.30
C PHE A 149 1.78 0.83 -8.06
N LEU A 150 0.97 0.16 -8.86
CA LEU A 150 0.52 -1.21 -8.61
C LEU A 150 1.53 -2.25 -9.10
N ARG A 151 2.06 -2.02 -10.31
CA ARG A 151 2.95 -2.94 -11.02
C ARG A 151 3.85 -2.15 -11.94
N THR A 152 5.03 -1.77 -11.46
CA THR A 152 6.01 -0.98 -12.21
C THR A 152 7.34 -1.69 -12.24
N THR A 153 8.12 -1.44 -13.30
CA THR A 153 9.46 -2.04 -13.48
C THR A 153 10.40 -1.64 -12.36
N GLU A 154 10.32 -0.40 -11.91
CA GLU A 154 11.04 0.10 -10.75
C GLU A 154 10.03 0.67 -9.75
N PHE A 155 10.23 0.41 -8.45
CA PHE A 155 9.39 0.94 -7.39
C PHE A 155 10.17 1.13 -6.09
N LEU A 156 9.68 2.05 -5.27
CA LEU A 156 10.15 2.25 -3.91
C LEU A 156 9.43 1.28 -2.98
N TRP A 157 10.16 0.76 -2.01
CA TRP A 157 9.61 -0.10 -0.99
C TRP A 157 10.39 -0.03 0.32
N GLN A 158 9.85 -0.66 1.31
CA GLN A 158 10.52 -1.07 2.53
C GLN A 158 10.68 -2.59 2.48
N GLU A 159 11.83 -3.08 2.89
CA GLU A 159 12.09 -4.50 3.10
C GLU A 159 12.80 -4.70 4.45
N GLY A 160 12.22 -5.59 5.26
CA GLY A 160 12.83 -6.04 6.50
C GLY A 160 13.47 -7.41 6.31
N HIS A 161 14.62 -7.61 6.93
CA HIS A 161 15.36 -8.88 6.88
C HIS A 161 15.93 -9.15 8.26
N THR A 162 15.56 -10.27 8.86
CA THR A 162 15.95 -10.57 10.23
C THR A 162 16.49 -11.98 10.38
N ALA A 163 17.33 -12.19 11.42
CA ALA A 163 17.86 -13.49 11.78
C ALA A 163 17.64 -13.75 13.26
N HIS A 164 17.28 -14.98 13.60
CA HIS A 164 16.80 -15.40 14.91
C HIS A 164 17.41 -16.72 15.34
N ILE A 165 17.38 -16.98 16.66
CA ILE A 165 17.94 -18.22 17.22
C ILE A 165 17.08 -19.47 16.93
N ASP A 166 15.76 -19.30 16.80
CA ASP A 166 14.82 -20.41 16.60
C ASP A 166 13.60 -20.00 15.78
N GLU A 167 12.77 -21.00 15.49
CA GLU A 167 11.53 -20.83 14.74
C GLU A 167 10.53 -19.94 15.47
N ASP A 168 10.37 -20.12 16.78
CA ASP A 168 9.39 -19.37 17.57
C ASP A 168 9.70 -17.88 17.58
N ASP A 169 10.98 -17.50 17.69
CA ASP A 169 11.42 -16.11 17.64
C ASP A 169 11.21 -15.52 16.24
N ALA A 170 11.61 -16.24 15.18
CA ALA A 170 11.39 -15.83 13.80
C ALA A 170 9.90 -15.72 13.44
N MET A 171 9.05 -16.62 13.97
CA MET A 171 7.60 -16.54 13.74
C MET A 171 6.96 -15.35 14.47
N ARG A 172 7.41 -15.00 15.69
CA ARG A 172 6.95 -13.77 16.37
C ARG A 172 7.26 -12.54 15.54
N GLU A 173 8.47 -12.47 14.97
CA GLU A 173 8.87 -11.39 14.07
C GLU A 173 8.01 -11.35 12.79
N THR A 174 7.81 -12.49 12.15
CA THR A 174 6.97 -12.61 10.96
C THR A 174 5.55 -12.09 11.20
N MET A 175 4.95 -12.43 12.32
CA MET A 175 3.61 -11.98 12.69
C MET A 175 3.58 -10.52 13.11
N TRP A 176 4.60 -10.04 13.82
CA TRP A 176 4.74 -8.62 14.16
C TRP A 176 4.76 -7.73 12.90
N ALA A 177 5.54 -8.12 11.89
CA ALA A 177 5.62 -7.37 10.63
C ALA A 177 4.25 -7.35 9.90
N LEU A 178 3.53 -8.48 9.89
CA LEU A 178 2.19 -8.58 9.32
C LEU A 178 1.22 -7.62 10.04
N ASP A 179 1.24 -7.60 11.37
CA ASP A 179 0.38 -6.74 12.20
C ASP A 179 0.73 -5.25 12.01
N ALA A 180 2.02 -4.92 11.91
CA ALA A 180 2.47 -3.56 11.61
C ALA A 180 1.93 -3.07 10.26
N TYR A 181 1.97 -3.90 9.22
CA TYR A 181 1.41 -3.58 7.91
C TYR A 181 -0.11 -3.44 7.94
N ALA A 182 -0.82 -4.33 8.63
CA ALA A 182 -2.26 -4.23 8.79
C ALA A 182 -2.65 -2.95 9.54
N ALA A 183 -1.89 -2.57 10.56
CA ALA A 183 -2.09 -1.33 11.30
C ALA A 183 -1.85 -0.07 10.42
N VAL A 184 -0.79 -0.06 9.59
CA VAL A 184 -0.54 1.05 8.64
C VAL A 184 -1.70 1.15 7.63
N ALA A 185 -2.15 0.03 7.07
CA ALA A 185 -3.27 0.02 6.14
C ALA A 185 -4.54 0.59 6.77
N ARG A 186 -4.88 0.17 7.99
CA ARG A 186 -6.08 0.63 8.70
C ARG A 186 -5.94 2.06 9.21
N ASP A 187 -4.88 2.36 9.97
CA ASP A 187 -4.79 3.60 10.75
C ASP A 187 -4.41 4.80 9.87
N LEU A 188 -3.50 4.61 8.92
CA LEU A 188 -3.01 5.67 8.05
C LEU A 188 -3.81 5.75 6.74
N ALA A 189 -3.97 4.62 6.07
CA ALA A 189 -4.59 4.54 4.75
C ALA A 189 -6.12 4.37 4.78
N ALA A 190 -6.74 4.17 5.95
CA ALA A 190 -8.16 3.85 6.13
C ALA A 190 -8.61 2.67 5.22
N MET A 191 -7.70 1.74 4.96
CA MET A 191 -7.91 0.60 4.07
C MET A 191 -8.06 -0.67 4.91
N PRO A 192 -9.24 -1.30 4.94
CA PRO A 192 -9.44 -2.55 5.64
C PRO A 192 -8.78 -3.68 4.86
N VAL A 193 -7.90 -4.41 5.52
CA VAL A 193 -7.21 -5.56 4.96
C VAL A 193 -7.53 -6.82 5.76
N VAL A 194 -7.38 -7.97 5.12
CA VAL A 194 -7.48 -9.28 5.76
C VAL A 194 -6.08 -9.86 5.90
N PRO A 195 -5.53 -9.96 7.11
CA PRO A 195 -4.27 -10.63 7.37
C PRO A 195 -4.47 -12.15 7.42
N GLY A 196 -3.48 -12.90 6.93
CA GLY A 196 -3.51 -14.35 7.01
C GLY A 196 -2.39 -15.01 6.20
N GLU A 197 -2.42 -16.33 6.12
CA GLU A 197 -1.42 -17.14 5.44
C GLU A 197 -1.77 -17.36 3.97
N LYS A 198 -0.76 -17.43 3.12
CA LYS A 198 -0.87 -17.85 1.71
C LYS A 198 -0.92 -19.38 1.61
N THR A 199 -1.66 -19.87 0.63
CA THR A 199 -1.56 -21.30 0.25
C THR A 199 -0.16 -21.64 -0.25
N PRO A 200 0.25 -22.92 -0.22
CA PRO A 200 1.55 -23.34 -0.74
C PRO A 200 1.84 -22.89 -2.18
N GLY A 201 0.83 -22.88 -3.06
CA GLY A 201 0.96 -22.47 -4.46
C GLY A 201 1.19 -20.95 -4.66
N GLU A 202 0.81 -20.13 -3.68
CA GLU A 202 0.95 -18.66 -3.72
C GLU A 202 2.08 -18.15 -2.79
N ARG A 203 2.93 -19.06 -2.31
CA ARG A 203 4.01 -18.74 -1.36
C ARG A 203 5.17 -18.01 -2.04
N PHE A 204 5.88 -17.19 -1.30
CA PHE A 204 7.13 -16.58 -1.77
C PHE A 204 8.20 -17.66 -2.00
N ALA A 205 8.92 -17.57 -3.13
CA ALA A 205 9.94 -18.53 -3.51
C ALA A 205 11.06 -18.63 -2.45
N GLY A 206 11.31 -19.82 -1.94
CA GLY A 206 12.27 -20.09 -0.87
C GLY A 206 11.72 -19.96 0.55
N ALA A 207 10.49 -19.47 0.75
CA ALA A 207 9.88 -19.36 2.07
C ALA A 207 9.24 -20.66 2.54
N VAL A 208 9.31 -20.94 3.84
CA VAL A 208 8.57 -22.02 4.50
C VAL A 208 7.10 -21.64 4.66
N ARG A 209 6.83 -20.39 5.08
CA ARG A 209 5.47 -19.82 5.21
C ARG A 209 5.47 -18.39 4.70
N THR A 210 4.38 -17.99 4.07
CA THR A 210 4.15 -16.62 3.61
C THR A 210 2.84 -16.11 4.16
N TYR A 211 2.87 -14.93 4.76
CA TYR A 211 1.71 -14.20 5.22
C TYR A 211 1.50 -12.95 4.38
N THR A 212 0.26 -12.49 4.33
CA THR A 212 -0.17 -11.37 3.48
C THR A 212 -1.21 -10.52 4.18
N ILE A 213 -1.31 -9.27 3.76
CA ILE A 213 -2.48 -8.43 3.99
C ILE A 213 -3.16 -8.19 2.64
N GLU A 214 -4.40 -8.64 2.50
CA GLU A 214 -5.19 -8.50 1.26
C GLU A 214 -6.27 -7.45 1.41
N GLY A 215 -6.33 -6.47 0.50
CA GLY A 215 -7.36 -5.45 0.46
C GLY A 215 -8.30 -5.65 -0.72
N MET A 216 -9.62 -5.39 -0.54
CA MET A 216 -10.57 -5.37 -1.64
C MET A 216 -10.62 -3.98 -2.27
N MET A 217 -10.43 -3.92 -3.59
CA MET A 217 -10.57 -2.70 -4.37
C MET A 217 -12.02 -2.51 -4.83
N ARG A 218 -12.39 -1.31 -5.25
CA ARG A 218 -13.79 -0.99 -5.59
C ARG A 218 -14.36 -1.72 -6.79
N ASP A 219 -13.53 -2.34 -7.61
CA ASP A 219 -13.96 -3.26 -8.67
C ASP A 219 -14.08 -4.72 -8.20
N GLY A 220 -14.02 -4.98 -6.89
CA GLY A 220 -14.11 -6.30 -6.27
C GLY A 220 -12.83 -7.14 -6.33
N ARG A 221 -11.76 -6.65 -6.96
CA ARG A 221 -10.49 -7.37 -7.05
C ARG A 221 -9.69 -7.25 -5.76
N ALA A 222 -8.80 -8.23 -5.57
CA ALA A 222 -7.87 -8.28 -4.46
C ALA A 222 -6.55 -7.57 -4.78
N LEU A 223 -6.04 -6.83 -3.81
CA LEU A 223 -4.71 -6.25 -3.83
C LEU A 223 -3.89 -6.77 -2.66
N GLN A 224 -2.79 -7.45 -2.97
CA GLN A 224 -1.76 -7.77 -1.98
C GLN A 224 -1.03 -6.48 -1.60
N ALA A 225 -1.24 -6.01 -0.36
CA ALA A 225 -0.74 -4.71 0.09
C ALA A 225 0.57 -4.79 0.87
N GLY A 226 0.92 -5.96 1.38
CA GLY A 226 2.18 -6.25 2.06
C GLY A 226 2.30 -7.74 2.34
N THR A 227 3.54 -8.23 2.51
CA THR A 227 3.82 -9.63 2.80
C THR A 227 4.89 -9.78 3.87
N SER A 228 4.79 -10.86 4.64
CA SER A 228 5.77 -11.27 5.63
C SER A 228 6.06 -12.75 5.47
N HIS A 229 7.35 -13.11 5.44
CA HIS A 229 7.82 -14.45 5.11
C HIS A 229 8.66 -15.02 6.23
N TYR A 230 8.29 -16.21 6.69
CA TYR A 230 9.17 -17.07 7.45
C TYR A 230 9.98 -17.91 6.46
N LEU A 231 11.29 -17.68 6.41
CA LEU A 231 12.19 -18.34 5.47
C LEU A 231 12.79 -19.64 6.05
N GLY A 232 12.53 -19.93 7.33
CA GLY A 232 13.13 -21.05 8.02
C GLY A 232 14.66 -20.95 8.03
N THR A 233 15.33 -22.06 7.73
CA THR A 233 16.77 -22.11 7.57
C THR A 233 17.23 -22.21 6.10
N ASN A 234 16.34 -21.99 5.13
CA ASN A 234 16.65 -22.18 3.70
C ASN A 234 17.74 -21.21 3.23
N PHE A 235 17.53 -19.91 3.42
CA PHE A 235 18.54 -18.90 3.08
C PHE A 235 19.77 -19.00 3.99
N ALA A 236 19.57 -19.33 5.27
CA ALA A 236 20.70 -19.51 6.20
C ALA A 236 21.62 -20.65 5.77
N LYS A 237 21.11 -21.74 5.21
CA LYS A 237 21.91 -22.83 4.64
C LYS A 237 22.60 -22.40 3.34
N ALA A 238 21.90 -21.68 2.46
CA ALA A 238 22.46 -21.23 1.18
C ALA A 238 23.59 -20.20 1.35
N PHE A 239 23.51 -19.35 2.36
CA PHE A 239 24.49 -18.27 2.64
C PHE A 239 25.36 -18.53 3.87
N GLU A 240 25.26 -19.72 4.51
CA GLU A 240 26.03 -20.11 5.68
C GLU A 240 25.84 -19.13 6.87
N ILE A 241 24.62 -18.64 7.09
CA ILE A 241 24.29 -17.79 8.23
C ILE A 241 24.21 -18.70 9.48
N GLN A 242 25.33 -18.81 10.18
CA GLN A 242 25.49 -19.69 11.31
C GLN A 242 25.95 -18.91 12.55
N TYR A 243 25.59 -19.41 13.70
CA TYR A 243 26.02 -18.87 15.00
C TYR A 243 26.43 -20.01 15.94
N GLN A 244 27.29 -19.69 16.89
CA GLN A 244 27.57 -20.61 18.01
C GLN A 244 26.48 -20.43 19.07
N ASP A 245 25.82 -21.54 19.40
CA ASP A 245 24.84 -21.59 20.49
C ASP A 245 25.55 -21.54 21.88
N GLU A 246 24.76 -21.55 22.95
CA GLU A 246 25.30 -21.51 24.33
C GLU A 246 26.20 -22.71 24.64
N ALA A 247 26.07 -23.83 23.97
CA ALA A 247 26.90 -25.01 24.11
C ALA A 247 28.12 -24.99 23.19
N GLY A 248 28.33 -23.93 22.39
CA GLY A 248 29.42 -23.79 21.44
C GLY A 248 29.23 -24.56 20.13
N LYS A 249 28.02 -25.08 19.87
CA LYS A 249 27.68 -25.79 18.64
C LYS A 249 27.28 -24.81 17.55
N LEU A 250 27.78 -25.04 16.34
CA LEU A 250 27.40 -24.28 15.16
C LEU A 250 25.99 -24.66 14.69
N THR A 251 25.11 -23.66 14.57
CA THR A 251 23.69 -23.82 14.22
C THR A 251 23.30 -22.77 13.20
N HIS A 252 22.44 -23.13 12.22
CA HIS A 252 21.90 -22.15 11.25
C HIS A 252 20.84 -21.29 11.90
N ALA A 253 20.86 -20.00 11.62
CA ALA A 253 19.84 -19.07 12.05
C ALA A 253 18.51 -19.32 11.32
N HIS A 254 17.41 -18.96 11.96
CA HIS A 254 16.11 -18.84 11.32
C HIS A 254 15.96 -17.41 10.79
N THR A 255 15.52 -17.26 9.54
CA THR A 255 15.45 -15.95 8.91
C THR A 255 14.04 -15.57 8.52
N THR A 256 13.78 -14.27 8.46
CA THR A 256 12.53 -13.70 7.93
C THR A 256 12.83 -12.63 6.88
N SER A 257 11.87 -12.40 5.99
CA SER A 257 11.84 -11.19 5.17
C SER A 257 10.40 -10.67 5.05
N TRP A 258 10.23 -9.37 4.94
CA TRP A 258 8.92 -8.75 4.87
C TRP A 258 9.00 -7.43 4.11
N GLY A 259 7.94 -7.09 3.34
CA GLY A 259 7.98 -5.94 2.44
C GLY A 259 6.63 -5.26 2.20
N MET A 260 6.70 -3.92 2.08
CA MET A 260 5.60 -3.05 1.65
C MET A 260 6.13 -2.02 0.66
N SER A 261 5.40 -1.78 -0.43
CA SER A 261 5.83 -0.90 -1.51
C SER A 261 4.88 0.27 -1.73
N THR A 262 5.23 1.14 -2.68
CA THR A 262 4.35 2.19 -3.23
C THR A 262 3.02 1.66 -3.77
N ARG A 263 2.85 0.34 -3.91
CA ARG A 263 1.55 -0.31 -4.22
C ARG A 263 0.46 0.08 -3.22
N MET A 264 0.81 0.35 -1.96
CA MET A 264 -0.13 0.85 -0.96
C MET A 264 -0.83 2.15 -1.39
N ILE A 265 -0.10 3.06 -2.06
CA ILE A 265 -0.69 4.30 -2.61
C ILE A 265 -1.75 3.95 -3.67
N GLY A 266 -1.45 3.01 -4.56
CA GLY A 266 -2.43 2.51 -5.53
C GLY A 266 -3.66 1.91 -4.86
N GLY A 267 -3.47 1.16 -3.78
CA GLY A 267 -4.55 0.61 -2.95
C GLY A 267 -5.46 1.71 -2.39
N VAL A 268 -4.89 2.76 -1.81
CA VAL A 268 -5.66 3.92 -1.29
C VAL A 268 -6.51 4.56 -2.39
N ILE A 269 -5.92 4.78 -3.57
CA ILE A 269 -6.62 5.39 -4.70
C ILE A 269 -7.82 4.52 -5.11
N MET A 270 -7.62 3.22 -5.27
CA MET A 270 -8.67 2.28 -5.69
C MET A 270 -9.72 1.99 -4.61
N THR A 271 -9.37 2.18 -3.33
CA THR A 271 -10.31 2.00 -2.21
C THR A 271 -11.22 3.21 -2.02
N HIS A 272 -10.70 4.42 -2.19
CA HIS A 272 -11.41 5.62 -1.76
C HIS A 272 -11.84 6.55 -2.88
N GLY A 273 -11.11 6.61 -4.00
CA GLY A 273 -11.35 7.52 -5.11
C GLY A 273 -12.75 7.36 -5.76
N ASP A 274 -13.22 8.41 -6.42
CA ASP A 274 -14.48 8.46 -7.16
C ASP A 274 -14.29 9.14 -8.53
N ASP A 275 -15.40 9.38 -9.26
CA ASP A 275 -15.36 9.96 -10.59
C ASP A 275 -14.94 11.46 -10.61
N LYS A 276 -14.83 12.11 -9.44
CA LYS A 276 -14.29 13.47 -9.31
C LYS A 276 -12.79 13.51 -8.99
N GLY A 277 -12.20 12.34 -8.75
CA GLY A 277 -10.76 12.24 -8.47
C GLY A 277 -10.42 11.47 -7.20
N LEU A 278 -9.33 11.86 -6.56
CA LEU A 278 -8.89 11.25 -5.31
C LEU A 278 -9.83 11.60 -4.14
N VAL A 279 -9.92 10.68 -3.19
CA VAL A 279 -10.46 10.92 -1.85
C VAL A 279 -9.41 10.41 -0.88
N LEU A 280 -8.65 11.32 -0.28
CA LEU A 280 -7.50 10.92 0.54
C LEU A 280 -7.88 10.84 2.02
N PRO A 281 -7.53 9.72 2.69
CA PRO A 281 -7.58 9.66 4.14
C PRO A 281 -6.76 10.82 4.74
N PRO A 282 -7.32 11.59 5.69
CA PRO A 282 -6.64 12.77 6.25
C PRO A 282 -5.22 12.50 6.75
N ARG A 283 -4.97 11.33 7.32
CA ARG A 283 -3.64 10.99 7.83
C ARG A 283 -2.59 10.81 6.72
N LEU A 284 -3.02 10.38 5.52
CA LEU A 284 -2.15 10.16 4.36
C LEU A 284 -2.15 11.34 3.37
N ALA A 285 -3.07 12.29 3.49
CA ALA A 285 -3.18 13.43 2.58
C ALA A 285 -1.96 14.36 2.70
N PRO A 286 -1.27 14.73 1.61
CA PRO A 286 -0.16 15.68 1.62
C PRO A 286 -0.55 17.03 2.24
N TYR A 287 -1.75 17.52 1.91
CA TYR A 287 -2.44 18.62 2.59
C TYR A 287 -3.77 18.09 3.12
N GLN A 288 -3.99 18.30 4.42
CA GLN A 288 -5.27 17.96 5.07
C GLN A 288 -6.30 19.05 4.83
N VAL A 289 -5.81 20.28 4.69
CA VAL A 289 -6.63 21.46 4.47
C VAL A 289 -5.99 22.31 3.35
N VAL A 290 -6.81 22.81 2.46
CA VAL A 290 -6.43 23.89 1.53
C VAL A 290 -7.31 25.10 1.75
N ILE A 291 -6.73 26.29 1.76
CA ILE A 291 -7.45 27.57 1.83
C ILE A 291 -7.35 28.25 0.49
N VAL A 292 -8.49 28.56 -0.12
CA VAL A 292 -8.56 29.26 -1.41
C VAL A 292 -9.17 30.65 -1.18
N PRO A 293 -8.33 31.72 -1.19
CA PRO A 293 -8.83 33.08 -1.12
C PRO A 293 -9.58 33.44 -2.41
N ILE A 294 -10.71 34.14 -2.26
CA ILE A 294 -11.60 34.55 -3.35
C ILE A 294 -11.66 36.05 -3.42
N GLY A 295 -11.24 36.63 -4.54
CA GLY A 295 -11.27 38.05 -4.78
C GLY A 295 -10.46 38.44 -6.01
N ARG A 296 -10.62 39.67 -6.42
CA ARG A 296 -9.83 40.30 -7.51
C ARG A 296 -9.16 41.56 -7.00
N LYS A 297 -7.97 41.83 -7.51
CA LYS A 297 -7.19 43.03 -7.17
C LYS A 297 -7.05 43.16 -5.63
N GLU A 298 -7.31 44.36 -5.09
CA GLU A 298 -7.17 44.70 -3.67
C GLU A 298 -7.98 43.74 -2.75
N GLN A 299 -9.20 43.41 -3.11
CA GLN A 299 -10.01 42.44 -2.34
C GLN A 299 -9.39 41.02 -2.33
N GLY A 300 -8.74 40.62 -3.43
CA GLY A 300 -7.99 39.39 -3.51
C GLY A 300 -6.78 39.38 -2.59
N GLU A 301 -6.04 40.48 -2.50
CA GLU A 301 -4.90 40.64 -1.59
C GLU A 301 -5.32 40.63 -0.12
N GLN A 302 -6.44 41.28 0.21
CA GLN A 302 -7.01 41.27 1.57
C GLN A 302 -7.47 39.88 1.96
N ALA A 303 -8.20 39.17 1.09
CA ALA A 303 -8.61 37.79 1.31
C ALA A 303 -7.40 36.86 1.46
N ALA A 304 -6.34 37.02 0.67
CA ALA A 304 -5.12 36.24 0.77
C ALA A 304 -4.38 36.51 2.10
N ALA A 305 -4.36 37.74 2.58
CA ALA A 305 -3.76 38.10 3.87
C ALA A 305 -4.49 37.38 5.05
N GLU A 306 -5.82 37.40 5.05
CA GLU A 306 -6.61 36.68 6.07
C GLU A 306 -6.46 35.15 5.93
N ALA A 307 -6.42 34.63 4.69
CA ALA A 307 -6.16 33.21 4.44
C ALA A 307 -4.79 32.76 4.99
N ARG A 308 -3.75 33.60 4.84
CA ARG A 308 -2.42 33.30 5.43
C ARG A 308 -2.45 33.31 6.96
N LYS A 309 -3.18 34.24 7.60
CA LYS A 309 -3.33 34.24 9.06
C LYS A 309 -4.05 32.98 9.55
N LEU A 310 -5.15 32.62 8.90
CA LEU A 310 -5.89 31.40 9.20
C LEU A 310 -5.01 30.15 8.99
N GLY A 311 -4.28 30.11 7.87
CA GLY A 311 -3.34 29.03 7.56
C GLY A 311 -2.24 28.88 8.60
N ALA A 312 -1.69 29.99 9.12
CA ALA A 312 -0.72 29.95 10.21
C ALA A 312 -1.30 29.38 11.50
N ALA A 313 -2.53 29.76 11.86
CA ALA A 313 -3.22 29.21 13.02
C ALA A 313 -3.49 27.71 12.89
N ILE A 314 -3.96 27.25 11.73
CA ILE A 314 -4.18 25.83 11.43
C ILE A 314 -2.86 25.05 11.48
N LYS A 315 -1.79 25.59 10.92
CA LYS A 315 -0.47 24.97 10.94
C LYS A 315 0.08 24.81 12.36
N ALA A 316 -0.19 25.78 13.23
CA ALA A 316 0.21 25.73 14.65
C ALA A 316 -0.46 24.57 15.41
N MET A 317 -1.61 24.06 14.92
CA MET A 317 -2.30 22.87 15.43
C MET A 317 -1.68 21.56 14.92
N GLY A 318 -0.59 21.61 14.16
CA GLY A 318 0.03 20.42 13.55
C GLY A 318 -0.67 19.89 12.27
N ILE A 319 -1.64 20.65 11.73
CA ILE A 319 -2.38 20.27 10.52
C ILE A 319 -1.60 20.71 9.28
N ARG A 320 -1.46 19.80 8.31
CA ARG A 320 -0.83 20.08 7.01
C ARG A 320 -1.78 20.93 6.16
N VAL A 321 -1.54 22.24 6.12
CA VAL A 321 -2.36 23.22 5.40
C VAL A 321 -1.58 23.87 4.25
N HIS A 322 -2.28 24.13 3.16
CA HIS A 322 -1.80 24.94 2.04
C HIS A 322 -2.71 26.13 1.78
N VAL A 323 -2.13 27.32 1.56
CA VAL A 323 -2.87 28.51 1.13
C VAL A 323 -2.58 28.73 -0.36
N ASP A 324 -3.63 28.62 -1.19
CA ASP A 324 -3.51 28.77 -2.66
C ASP A 324 -3.68 30.24 -3.07
N ASP A 325 -2.75 31.10 -2.68
CA ASP A 325 -2.75 32.52 -2.92
C ASP A 325 -1.76 32.98 -4.02
N ASN A 326 -0.88 32.08 -4.48
CA ASN A 326 0.19 32.40 -5.44
C ASN A 326 -0.22 32.26 -6.91
N ARG A 327 -1.49 31.99 -7.21
CA ARG A 327 -2.04 31.80 -8.56
C ARG A 327 -3.28 32.68 -8.79
N PRO A 328 -3.17 34.01 -8.64
CA PRO A 328 -4.31 34.93 -8.69
C PRO A 328 -4.99 34.99 -10.07
N GLN A 329 -4.30 34.56 -11.15
CA GLN A 329 -4.84 34.46 -12.50
C GLN A 329 -5.84 33.35 -12.72
N LEU A 330 -5.85 32.33 -11.84
CA LEU A 330 -6.78 31.20 -11.92
C LEU A 330 -8.10 31.55 -11.23
N SER A 331 -9.21 31.13 -11.85
CA SER A 331 -10.52 31.32 -11.24
C SER A 331 -10.67 30.42 -9.98
N PRO A 332 -11.45 30.87 -8.98
CA PRO A 332 -11.73 30.05 -7.81
C PRO A 332 -12.29 28.66 -8.17
N GLY A 333 -13.23 28.59 -9.11
CA GLY A 333 -13.80 27.29 -9.57
C GLY A 333 -12.76 26.35 -10.16
N PHE A 334 -11.76 26.87 -10.87
CA PHE A 334 -10.64 26.04 -11.35
C PHE A 334 -9.83 25.47 -10.19
N LYS A 335 -9.49 26.30 -9.21
CA LYS A 335 -8.75 25.86 -8.01
C LYS A 335 -9.55 24.83 -7.21
N PHE A 336 -10.86 25.01 -7.09
CA PHE A 336 -11.74 24.07 -6.40
C PHE A 336 -11.72 22.69 -7.04
N ASN A 337 -11.88 22.62 -8.38
CA ASN A 337 -11.83 21.36 -9.12
C ASN A 337 -10.45 20.70 -9.05
N GLU A 338 -9.36 21.48 -9.11
CA GLU A 338 -8.01 20.96 -9.00
C GLU A 338 -7.77 20.34 -7.62
N TRP A 339 -8.17 20.98 -6.52
CA TRP A 339 -8.02 20.44 -5.17
C TRP A 339 -8.99 19.28 -4.89
N GLU A 340 -10.17 19.27 -5.51
CA GLU A 340 -11.10 18.15 -5.48
C GLU A 340 -10.49 16.93 -6.18
N MET A 341 -9.95 17.10 -7.40
CA MET A 341 -9.22 16.05 -8.13
C MET A 341 -8.06 15.47 -7.32
N ARG A 342 -7.31 16.30 -6.60
CA ARG A 342 -6.21 15.89 -5.72
C ARG A 342 -6.68 15.28 -4.40
N GLY A 343 -7.97 15.26 -4.11
CA GLY A 343 -8.55 14.60 -2.95
C GLY A 343 -8.24 15.23 -1.61
N VAL A 344 -7.98 16.55 -1.56
CA VAL A 344 -7.71 17.24 -0.29
C VAL A 344 -8.94 17.11 0.62
N PRO A 345 -8.79 16.61 1.87
CA PRO A 345 -9.92 16.30 2.76
C PRO A 345 -10.83 17.48 3.05
N VAL A 346 -10.26 18.66 3.28
CA VAL A 346 -11.01 19.89 3.61
C VAL A 346 -10.53 21.05 2.77
N ARG A 347 -11.47 21.72 2.10
CA ARG A 347 -11.24 22.98 1.41
C ARG A 347 -11.94 24.12 2.17
N ILE A 348 -11.22 25.19 2.41
CA ILE A 348 -11.75 26.44 2.98
C ILE A 348 -11.81 27.49 1.88
N GLU A 349 -13.00 27.98 1.61
CA GLU A 349 -13.26 29.08 0.68
C GLU A 349 -13.38 30.36 1.50
N LEU A 350 -12.61 31.39 1.15
CA LEU A 350 -12.54 32.63 1.94
C LEU A 350 -12.63 33.85 1.06
N GLY A 351 -13.80 34.47 0.96
CA GLY A 351 -14.05 35.70 0.25
C GLY A 351 -14.23 36.90 1.19
N MET A 352 -14.25 38.13 0.65
CA MET A 352 -14.42 39.33 1.48
C MET A 352 -15.73 39.33 2.26
N ARG A 353 -16.84 38.83 1.67
CA ARG A 353 -18.13 38.71 2.37
C ARG A 353 -18.06 37.76 3.57
N ASP A 354 -17.31 36.68 3.44
CA ASP A 354 -17.11 35.74 4.53
C ASP A 354 -16.32 36.38 5.67
N ILE A 355 -15.26 37.12 5.32
CA ILE A 355 -14.40 37.83 6.26
C ILE A 355 -15.20 38.94 7.00
N GLU A 356 -15.99 39.75 6.29
CA GLU A 356 -16.84 40.78 6.88
C GLU A 356 -17.87 40.23 7.82
N ASN A 357 -18.40 39.03 7.53
CA ASN A 357 -19.35 38.31 8.40
C ASN A 357 -18.66 37.49 9.49
N GLY A 358 -17.34 37.47 9.57
CA GLY A 358 -16.55 36.71 10.54
C GLY A 358 -16.67 35.19 10.41
N VAL A 359 -16.93 34.66 9.19
CA VAL A 359 -17.10 33.24 8.90
C VAL A 359 -16.13 32.76 7.81
N ALA A 360 -15.95 31.45 7.69
CA ALA A 360 -15.32 30.79 6.56
C ALA A 360 -16.26 29.71 6.01
N THR A 361 -16.26 29.53 4.71
CA THR A 361 -16.97 28.43 4.06
C THR A 361 -16.06 27.21 4.02
N VAL A 362 -16.42 26.17 4.77
CA VAL A 362 -15.65 24.92 4.87
C VAL A 362 -16.34 23.84 4.06
N VAL A 363 -15.60 23.14 3.22
CA VAL A 363 -16.10 22.10 2.31
C VAL A 363 -15.29 20.82 2.53
N ARG A 364 -15.98 19.72 2.86
CA ARG A 364 -15.37 18.39 2.99
C ARG A 364 -15.38 17.67 1.64
N ARG A 365 -14.31 16.94 1.35
CA ARG A 365 -14.20 16.06 0.17
C ARG A 365 -14.97 14.77 0.41
N LEU A 366 -16.30 14.84 0.38
CA LEU A 366 -17.14 13.65 0.53
C LEU A 366 -17.16 12.86 -0.78
N PRO A 367 -17.02 11.52 -0.71
CA PRO A 367 -17.20 10.65 -1.87
C PRO A 367 -18.61 10.78 -2.46
N GLU A 368 -18.76 10.56 -3.75
CA GLU A 368 -20.08 10.59 -4.41
C GLU A 368 -21.07 9.59 -3.82
N VAL A 369 -22.34 9.97 -3.80
CA VAL A 369 -23.46 9.12 -3.37
C VAL A 369 -23.59 7.94 -4.34
N GLY A 370 -23.71 6.73 -3.82
CA GLY A 370 -23.70 5.46 -4.60
C GLY A 370 -22.47 4.62 -4.34
N SER A 371 -21.43 5.20 -3.75
CA SER A 371 -20.18 4.54 -3.41
C SER A 371 -20.10 4.01 -1.96
N GLY A 372 -21.23 3.57 -1.38
CA GLY A 372 -21.24 2.87 -0.09
C GLY A 372 -21.54 3.69 1.17
N GLY A 373 -22.44 4.65 1.10
CA GLY A 373 -23.00 5.30 2.30
C GLY A 373 -22.89 6.82 2.33
N VAL A 374 -23.79 7.45 3.07
CA VAL A 374 -23.82 8.90 3.33
C VAL A 374 -23.28 9.14 4.73
N MET A 375 -22.37 10.12 4.88
CA MET A 375 -21.98 10.62 6.20
C MET A 375 -23.19 11.27 6.88
N HIS A 376 -23.73 10.67 7.93
CA HIS A 376 -24.83 11.26 8.71
C HIS A 376 -24.39 12.59 9.31
N GLY A 377 -25.19 13.64 9.12
CA GLY A 377 -24.95 14.98 9.65
C GLY A 377 -24.21 15.94 8.74
N ALA A 378 -23.79 15.51 7.55
CA ALA A 378 -23.16 16.38 6.55
C ALA A 378 -24.20 16.86 5.53
N GLY A 379 -24.78 18.00 5.74
CA GLY A 379 -25.49 18.72 4.65
C GLY A 379 -24.47 19.03 3.55
N GLN A 380 -24.65 18.49 2.35
CA GLN A 380 -23.87 18.73 1.11
C GLN A 380 -22.35 18.95 1.24
N GLY A 381 -21.71 18.59 2.37
CA GLY A 381 -20.29 18.77 2.64
C GLY A 381 -19.81 20.23 2.77
N LYS A 382 -20.71 21.22 2.70
CA LYS A 382 -20.40 22.66 2.76
C LYS A 382 -21.10 23.30 3.95
N GLU A 383 -20.34 23.98 4.80
CA GLU A 383 -20.85 24.64 5.99
C GLU A 383 -20.12 25.96 6.28
N GLN A 384 -20.81 26.93 6.88
CA GLN A 384 -20.20 28.16 7.35
C GLN A 384 -19.82 28.03 8.81
N ILE A 385 -18.56 28.29 9.11
CA ILE A 385 -17.98 28.16 10.46
C ILE A 385 -17.43 29.53 10.87
N PRO A 386 -17.68 30.03 12.09
CA PRO A 386 -17.02 31.24 12.59
C PRO A 386 -15.51 31.15 12.41
N LEU A 387 -14.89 32.17 11.83
CA LEU A 387 -13.49 32.16 11.41
C LEU A 387 -12.56 31.81 12.56
N ALA A 388 -12.83 32.36 13.74
CA ALA A 388 -12.06 32.11 14.96
C ALA A 388 -12.15 30.64 15.46
N LYS A 389 -13.22 29.92 15.09
CA LYS A 389 -13.44 28.52 15.51
C LYS A 389 -12.93 27.48 14.52
N VAL A 390 -12.57 27.91 13.30
CA VAL A 390 -12.11 26.97 12.26
C VAL A 390 -10.95 26.11 12.75
N PRO A 391 -9.85 26.64 13.31
CA PRO A 391 -8.75 25.81 13.78
C PRO A 391 -9.18 24.79 14.85
N GLU A 392 -10.12 25.16 15.72
CA GLU A 392 -10.59 24.34 16.85
C GLU A 392 -11.39 23.11 16.37
N VAL A 393 -12.23 23.26 15.34
CA VAL A 393 -13.10 22.18 14.85
C VAL A 393 -12.44 21.25 13.85
N LEU A 394 -11.39 21.69 13.17
CA LEU A 394 -10.71 20.91 12.13
C LEU A 394 -10.18 19.55 12.60
N PRO A 395 -9.52 19.39 13.77
CA PRO A 395 -9.05 18.10 14.23
C PRO A 395 -10.16 17.05 14.31
N GLY A 396 -11.33 17.43 14.86
CA GLY A 396 -12.50 16.55 14.93
C GLY A 396 -13.03 16.20 13.54
N MET A 397 -13.17 17.19 12.64
CA MET A 397 -13.63 16.96 11.27
C MET A 397 -12.72 15.99 10.49
N LEU A 398 -11.42 16.11 10.66
CA LEU A 398 -10.44 15.22 10.01
C LEU A 398 -10.47 13.81 10.61
N ALA A 399 -10.63 13.68 11.93
CA ALA A 399 -10.74 12.39 12.59
C ALA A 399 -12.02 11.65 12.17
N ASP A 400 -13.16 12.35 12.13
CA ASP A 400 -14.45 11.80 11.69
C ASP A 400 -14.39 11.35 10.23
N PHE A 401 -13.71 12.12 9.37
CA PHE A 401 -13.56 11.76 7.97
C PHE A 401 -12.65 10.53 7.78
N GLN A 402 -11.56 10.42 8.55
CA GLN A 402 -10.72 9.22 8.56
C GLN A 402 -11.52 7.97 8.95
N ALA A 403 -12.29 8.04 10.02
CA ALA A 403 -13.14 6.95 10.50
C ALA A 403 -14.24 6.58 9.48
N PHE A 404 -14.87 7.59 8.88
CA PHE A 404 -15.88 7.38 7.84
C PHE A 404 -15.34 6.61 6.64
N LEU A 405 -14.13 6.97 6.15
CA LEU A 405 -13.52 6.29 5.01
C LEU A 405 -13.21 4.83 5.32
N LEU A 406 -12.71 4.53 6.51
CA LEU A 406 -12.47 3.15 6.94
C LEU A 406 -13.78 2.35 6.99
N ALA A 407 -14.78 2.85 7.72
CA ALA A 407 -16.07 2.17 7.86
C ALA A 407 -16.79 1.94 6.52
N ARG A 408 -16.67 2.91 5.59
CA ARG A 408 -17.19 2.78 4.22
C ARG A 408 -16.50 1.64 3.47
N ALA A 409 -15.19 1.55 3.56
CA ALA A 409 -14.42 0.51 2.88
C ALA A 409 -14.65 -0.88 3.50
N GLU A 410 -14.78 -0.97 4.83
CA GLU A 410 -15.16 -2.20 5.54
C GLU A 410 -16.51 -2.72 5.05
N ARG A 411 -17.53 -1.85 5.03
CA ARG A 411 -18.86 -2.22 4.53
C ARG A 411 -18.80 -2.69 3.08
N PHE A 412 -18.07 -1.99 2.21
CA PHE A 412 -17.93 -2.39 0.82
C PHE A 412 -17.32 -3.79 0.69
N ARG A 413 -16.24 -4.09 1.43
CA ARG A 413 -15.64 -5.42 1.47
C ARG A 413 -16.63 -6.48 1.93
N ASP A 414 -17.34 -6.21 3.01
CA ASP A 414 -18.26 -7.17 3.63
C ASP A 414 -19.47 -7.44 2.74
N ASP A 415 -20.04 -6.42 2.13
CA ASP A 415 -21.17 -6.52 1.18
C ASP A 415 -20.78 -7.28 -0.11
N ASN A 416 -19.50 -7.29 -0.47
CA ASN A 416 -19.00 -7.95 -1.68
C ASN A 416 -18.21 -9.26 -1.38
N THR A 417 -18.33 -9.78 -0.16
CA THR A 417 -17.74 -11.07 0.25
C THR A 417 -18.83 -12.05 0.63
N ALA A 418 -18.90 -13.20 -0.04
CA ALA A 418 -19.90 -14.23 0.26
C ALA A 418 -19.25 -15.55 0.68
N VAL A 419 -19.94 -16.27 1.59
CA VAL A 419 -19.64 -17.68 1.93
C VAL A 419 -20.34 -18.56 0.89
N VAL A 420 -19.57 -19.44 0.24
CA VAL A 420 -20.09 -20.30 -0.84
C VAL A 420 -19.57 -21.73 -0.69
N ASP A 421 -20.44 -22.71 -0.95
CA ASP A 421 -20.13 -24.13 -0.85
C ASP A 421 -20.20 -24.87 -2.19
N GLY A 422 -20.82 -24.27 -3.22
CA GLY A 422 -20.98 -24.86 -4.54
C GLY A 422 -20.21 -24.11 -5.63
N TRP A 423 -19.80 -24.86 -6.67
CA TRP A 423 -18.98 -24.33 -7.76
C TRP A 423 -19.63 -23.17 -8.54
N ASP A 424 -20.92 -23.29 -8.89
CA ASP A 424 -21.61 -22.26 -9.69
C ASP A 424 -21.71 -20.94 -8.90
N ALA A 425 -22.06 -21.01 -7.61
CA ALA A 425 -22.10 -19.86 -6.72
C ALA A 425 -20.71 -19.25 -6.52
N PHE A 426 -19.69 -20.10 -6.41
CA PHE A 426 -18.29 -19.66 -6.33
C PHE A 426 -17.86 -18.89 -7.58
N ALA A 427 -18.08 -19.46 -8.77
CA ALA A 427 -17.69 -18.86 -10.03
C ALA A 427 -18.41 -17.50 -10.27
N ALA A 428 -19.68 -17.42 -9.91
CA ALA A 428 -20.44 -16.18 -9.97
C ALA A 428 -19.91 -15.12 -9.00
N GLN A 429 -19.60 -15.52 -7.75
CA GLN A 429 -19.12 -14.59 -6.72
C GLN A 429 -17.75 -14.01 -7.04
N VAL A 430 -16.77 -14.84 -7.45
CA VAL A 430 -15.42 -14.36 -7.75
C VAL A 430 -15.32 -13.52 -9.01
N ALA A 431 -16.38 -13.46 -9.80
CA ALA A 431 -16.46 -12.57 -10.96
C ALA A 431 -16.54 -11.09 -10.57
N THR A 432 -17.15 -10.77 -9.40
CA THR A 432 -17.47 -9.41 -8.96
C THR A 432 -16.98 -9.06 -7.56
N GLY A 433 -16.52 -10.05 -6.78
CA GLY A 433 -16.10 -9.86 -5.38
C GLY A 433 -15.28 -11.03 -4.86
N TRP A 434 -15.33 -11.26 -3.56
CA TRP A 434 -14.60 -12.32 -2.88
C TRP A 434 -15.52 -13.47 -2.47
N ALA A 435 -15.01 -14.70 -2.61
CA ALA A 435 -15.66 -15.90 -2.11
C ALA A 435 -14.87 -16.48 -0.94
N ARG A 436 -15.57 -16.80 0.17
CA ARG A 436 -15.05 -17.63 1.25
C ARG A 436 -15.47 -19.08 0.99
N ALA A 437 -14.52 -19.93 0.62
CA ALA A 437 -14.78 -21.30 0.23
C ALA A 437 -13.73 -22.27 0.79
N PHE A 438 -14.09 -23.54 0.92
CA PHE A 438 -13.16 -24.57 1.30
C PHE A 438 -12.25 -24.97 0.15
N HIS A 439 -11.01 -25.32 0.46
CA HIS A 439 -10.00 -25.73 -0.50
C HIS A 439 -9.17 -26.92 0.01
N CYS A 440 -8.85 -27.87 -0.89
CA CYS A 440 -8.13 -29.09 -0.57
C CYS A 440 -6.60 -28.91 -0.40
N GLY A 441 -6.07 -27.74 -0.73
CA GLY A 441 -4.62 -27.47 -0.65
C GLY A 441 -3.79 -27.94 -1.85
N GLU A 442 -4.41 -28.59 -2.84
CA GLU A 442 -3.70 -29.11 -4.00
C GLU A 442 -3.49 -28.03 -5.08
N THR A 443 -2.27 -27.92 -5.59
CA THR A 443 -1.89 -26.92 -6.62
C THR A 443 -2.67 -27.11 -7.92
N GLU A 444 -2.93 -28.36 -8.34
CA GLU A 444 -3.73 -28.64 -9.54
C GLU A 444 -5.16 -28.10 -9.42
N CYS A 445 -5.68 -28.06 -8.18
CA CYS A 445 -7.00 -27.51 -7.92
C CYS A 445 -6.99 -25.97 -7.98
N GLU A 446 -5.92 -25.34 -7.50
CA GLU A 446 -5.70 -23.88 -7.61
C GLU A 446 -5.59 -23.48 -9.09
N ASP A 447 -4.79 -24.21 -9.86
CA ASP A 447 -4.59 -23.97 -11.30
C ASP A 447 -5.92 -24.12 -12.08
N ALA A 448 -6.71 -25.14 -11.76
CA ALA A 448 -8.02 -25.32 -12.38
C ALA A 448 -9.00 -24.20 -12.03
N ILE A 449 -9.03 -23.73 -10.77
CA ILE A 449 -9.84 -22.57 -10.36
C ILE A 449 -9.41 -21.32 -11.12
N LYS A 450 -8.11 -21.08 -11.22
CA LYS A 450 -7.53 -19.94 -11.92
C LYS A 450 -7.85 -19.97 -13.42
N ALA A 451 -7.73 -21.14 -14.05
CA ALA A 451 -8.03 -21.30 -15.46
C ALA A 451 -9.50 -21.00 -15.77
N ASP A 452 -10.42 -21.47 -14.93
CA ASP A 452 -11.86 -21.32 -15.15
C ASP A 452 -12.42 -19.95 -14.79
N THR A 453 -11.84 -19.26 -13.78
CA THR A 453 -12.44 -18.04 -13.18
C THR A 453 -11.52 -16.83 -13.16
N ALA A 454 -10.23 -17.00 -13.42
CA ALA A 454 -9.17 -16.02 -13.17
C ALA A 454 -9.01 -15.62 -11.68
N ALA A 455 -9.70 -16.30 -10.75
CA ALA A 455 -9.52 -16.11 -9.31
C ALA A 455 -8.44 -17.04 -8.79
N THR A 456 -7.72 -16.59 -7.76
CA THR A 456 -6.73 -17.39 -7.03
C THR A 456 -7.04 -17.36 -5.53
N PRO A 457 -6.54 -18.32 -4.73
CA PRO A 457 -6.59 -18.21 -3.29
C PRO A 457 -5.77 -16.99 -2.85
N ARG A 458 -6.42 -16.08 -2.14
CA ARG A 458 -5.78 -14.83 -1.71
C ARG A 458 -5.16 -14.93 -0.34
N VAL A 459 -5.94 -15.46 0.60
CA VAL A 459 -5.54 -15.54 1.99
C VAL A 459 -6.37 -16.59 2.73
N ILE A 460 -5.72 -17.32 3.63
CA ILE A 460 -6.35 -18.11 4.69
C ILE A 460 -6.41 -17.15 5.90
N PRO A 461 -7.58 -16.57 6.23
CA PRO A 461 -7.65 -15.52 7.24
C PRO A 461 -7.20 -16.03 8.61
N ALA A 462 -6.42 -15.23 9.31
CA ALA A 462 -5.91 -15.59 10.64
C ALA A 462 -7.05 -15.77 11.67
N ASP A 463 -8.06 -14.90 11.59
CA ASP A 463 -9.22 -14.82 12.49
C ASP A 463 -10.45 -15.62 12.04
N ALA A 464 -10.35 -16.37 10.91
CA ALA A 464 -11.48 -17.18 10.46
C ALA A 464 -11.79 -18.31 11.46
N PRO A 465 -13.08 -18.61 11.68
CA PRO A 465 -13.48 -19.74 12.53
C PRO A 465 -12.99 -21.07 11.94
N GLU A 466 -12.73 -22.02 12.83
CA GLU A 466 -12.45 -23.39 12.40
C GLU A 466 -13.74 -24.05 11.92
N GLU A 467 -13.69 -24.55 10.70
CA GLU A 467 -14.80 -25.19 10.02
C GLU A 467 -14.29 -26.39 9.18
N THR A 468 -15.14 -27.37 9.00
CA THR A 468 -14.87 -28.51 8.11
C THR A 468 -15.78 -28.46 6.89
N GLY A 469 -15.24 -28.79 5.73
CA GLY A 469 -16.02 -28.82 4.50
C GLY A 469 -15.25 -29.38 3.33
N ALA A 470 -15.93 -29.45 2.20
CA ALA A 470 -15.37 -29.99 0.97
C ALA A 470 -14.86 -28.88 0.06
N CYS A 471 -13.73 -29.10 -0.59
CA CYS A 471 -13.17 -28.22 -1.60
C CYS A 471 -14.21 -27.86 -2.66
N VAL A 472 -14.42 -26.58 -2.87
CA VAL A 472 -15.41 -26.05 -3.81
C VAL A 472 -15.21 -26.54 -5.26
N LYS A 473 -13.98 -26.92 -5.63
CA LYS A 473 -13.63 -27.41 -6.98
C LYS A 473 -13.73 -28.92 -7.11
N CYS A 474 -13.11 -29.68 -6.22
CA CYS A 474 -12.95 -31.13 -6.39
C CYS A 474 -13.73 -31.99 -5.38
N GLY A 475 -14.37 -31.40 -4.39
CA GLY A 475 -15.14 -32.11 -3.37
C GLY A 475 -14.30 -32.86 -2.31
N ARG A 476 -12.96 -32.88 -2.40
CA ARG A 476 -12.09 -33.47 -1.37
C ARG A 476 -12.18 -32.66 -0.06
N PRO A 477 -11.87 -33.26 1.10
CA PRO A 477 -11.84 -32.54 2.37
C PRO A 477 -10.93 -31.30 2.31
N SER A 478 -11.29 -30.25 3.03
CA SER A 478 -10.45 -29.05 3.18
C SER A 478 -9.16 -29.38 3.92
N ALA A 479 -8.04 -28.82 3.45
CA ALA A 479 -6.73 -28.99 4.09
C ALA A 479 -6.47 -28.02 5.25
N TYR A 480 -7.23 -26.92 5.33
CA TYR A 480 -6.86 -25.78 6.19
C TYR A 480 -7.71 -25.66 7.46
N GLY A 481 -8.78 -26.44 7.61
CA GLY A 481 -9.72 -26.30 8.74
C GLY A 481 -10.41 -24.94 8.81
N LYS A 482 -10.34 -24.16 7.73
CA LYS A 482 -10.90 -22.82 7.58
C LYS A 482 -11.29 -22.56 6.13
N ARG A 483 -12.16 -21.60 5.90
CA ARG A 483 -12.44 -21.11 4.55
C ARG A 483 -11.33 -20.19 4.08
N VAL A 484 -10.91 -20.41 2.85
CA VAL A 484 -9.95 -19.57 2.12
C VAL A 484 -10.72 -18.46 1.40
N ILE A 485 -10.19 -17.25 1.36
CA ILE A 485 -10.71 -16.18 0.53
C ILE A 485 -10.12 -16.29 -0.87
N PHE A 486 -11.00 -16.35 -1.85
CA PHE A 486 -10.67 -16.33 -3.28
C PHE A 486 -11.13 -15.02 -3.91
N GLY A 487 -10.37 -14.54 -4.89
CA GLY A 487 -10.71 -13.38 -5.68
C GLY A 487 -9.77 -13.21 -6.87
N ARG A 488 -10.21 -12.43 -7.84
CA ARG A 488 -9.32 -11.97 -8.93
C ARG A 488 -8.34 -10.96 -8.37
N ALA A 489 -7.09 -11.00 -8.81
CA ALA A 489 -6.03 -10.13 -8.31
C ALA A 489 -5.60 -9.07 -9.34
N TYR A 490 -4.93 -8.04 -8.83
CA TYR A 490 -4.16 -7.06 -9.62
C TYR A 490 -2.77 -7.56 -9.95
#